data_1dea5482a1914db911992fb990c6d0fb
#
_entry.id   1dea5482a1914db911992fb990c6d0fb
#
_cell.length_a   1.000
_cell.length_b   1.000
_cell.length_c   1.000
_cell.angle_alpha   90.00
_cell.angle_beta   90.00
_cell.angle_gamma   90.00
#
_symmetry.space_group_name_H-M   'P 1'
#
loop_
_entity.id
_entity.type
_entity.pdbx_description
1 polymer ?
#
loop_
_entity_poly.entity_id
_entity_poly.type
_entity_poly.pdbx_seq_one_letter_code
_entity_poly.pdbx_strand_id
1 'polypeptide(L)'
;IAGIVNGTCNYILTRMKLEGAEFSEVLADAQRLGYAEAEPSLDIDGHDAAHKIGILASLAHGFWVRPETIHTEGIRHLSKLDIQFAGQLGYTIKLLGIIQLVASPAPAAAKKAKNSKKAPADGQASGIQVSVYPALVPNTHVLASVNHAFNAVAVRGDTVGDTLFYGRGAGQDPTASSVLGDLADAALDLRAGNHHRVPPFVTHNGQGRVAPLDAIASRFYVRLDVSDRPGVFARIATVLARAKIGISSIIQPEGHTGETVPVILMLDAASNQSVRKALATIGRLPVVKSNPVMLRVENLD
;
A
#
# COMPACT_ATOMS: atom_id res chain seq x y z
N ILE A 1 1.83 5.35 9.71
CA ILE A 1 2.57 6.10 8.66
C ILE A 1 2.10 5.59 7.31
N ALA A 2 1.79 6.50 6.41
CA ALA A 2 1.48 6.19 5.01
C ALA A 2 2.33 7.09 4.09
N GLY A 3 3.02 6.51 3.11
CA GLY A 3 3.96 7.27 2.29
C GLY A 3 3.86 6.98 0.79
N ILE A 4 3.89 8.05 0.00
CA ILE A 4 4.21 8.03 -1.43
C ILE A 4 5.72 8.32 -1.52
N VAL A 5 6.51 7.27 -1.61
CA VAL A 5 7.98 7.37 -1.50
C VAL A 5 8.73 6.98 -2.78
N ASN A 6 7.99 6.73 -3.86
CA ASN A 6 8.56 6.50 -5.19
C ASN A 6 7.95 7.49 -6.20
N GLY A 7 8.77 8.44 -6.65
CA GLY A 7 8.37 9.50 -7.57
C GLY A 7 8.00 9.00 -8.97
N THR A 8 8.69 7.98 -9.48
CA THR A 8 8.46 7.37 -10.80
C THR A 8 7.05 6.75 -10.85
N CYS A 9 6.69 5.93 -9.88
CA CYS A 9 5.36 5.34 -9.80
C CYS A 9 4.27 6.41 -9.65
N ASN A 10 4.51 7.41 -8.78
CA ASN A 10 3.52 8.48 -8.60
C ASN A 10 3.35 9.33 -9.87
N TYR A 11 4.42 9.57 -10.63
CA TYR A 11 4.36 10.23 -11.94
C TYR A 11 3.51 9.43 -12.92
N ILE A 12 3.77 8.12 -13.05
CA ILE A 12 3.03 7.22 -13.95
C ILE A 12 1.54 7.23 -13.59
N LEU A 13 1.19 6.98 -12.33
CA LEU A 13 -0.21 6.94 -11.88
C LEU A 13 -0.92 8.30 -12.04
N THR A 14 -0.20 9.40 -11.84
CA THR A 14 -0.74 10.74 -12.06
C THR A 14 -1.10 10.97 -13.54
N ARG A 15 -0.22 10.62 -14.45
CA ARG A 15 -0.47 10.77 -15.89
C ARG A 15 -1.60 9.87 -16.37
N MET A 16 -1.61 8.60 -15.94
CA MET A 16 -2.73 7.70 -16.23
C MET A 16 -4.07 8.30 -15.77
N LYS A 17 -4.09 8.96 -14.59
CA LYS A 17 -5.31 9.59 -14.05
C LYS A 17 -5.71 10.83 -14.84
N LEU A 18 -4.78 11.76 -15.11
CA LEU A 18 -5.09 13.07 -15.68
C LEU A 18 -5.30 13.01 -17.19
N GLU A 19 -4.56 12.17 -17.89
CA GLU A 19 -4.57 12.08 -19.35
C GLU A 19 -5.38 10.88 -19.87
N GLY A 20 -5.73 9.96 -18.99
CA GLY A 20 -6.42 8.73 -19.37
C GLY A 20 -5.56 7.83 -20.28
N ALA A 21 -4.24 7.90 -20.14
CA ALA A 21 -3.28 7.13 -20.93
C ALA A 21 -3.10 5.71 -20.38
N GLU A 22 -2.66 4.79 -21.23
CA GLU A 22 -2.31 3.42 -20.82
C GLU A 22 -0.96 3.38 -20.09
N PHE A 23 -0.81 2.40 -19.21
CA PHE A 23 0.42 2.23 -18.41
C PHE A 23 1.68 2.14 -19.28
N SER A 24 1.64 1.38 -20.37
CA SER A 24 2.79 1.19 -21.26
C SER A 24 3.22 2.47 -21.97
N GLU A 25 2.26 3.30 -22.37
CA GLU A 25 2.52 4.59 -23.02
C GLU A 25 3.20 5.55 -22.05
N VAL A 26 2.64 5.66 -20.84
CA VAL A 26 3.18 6.55 -19.81
C VAL A 26 4.57 6.08 -19.34
N LEU A 27 4.79 4.77 -19.23
CA LEU A 27 6.10 4.22 -18.87
C LEU A 27 7.15 4.56 -19.95
N ALA A 28 6.83 4.39 -21.23
CA ALA A 28 7.74 4.75 -22.32
C ALA A 28 8.10 6.24 -22.30
N ASP A 29 7.12 7.10 -22.02
CA ASP A 29 7.34 8.54 -21.86
C ASP A 29 8.22 8.86 -20.63
N ALA A 30 7.98 8.18 -19.50
CA ALA A 30 8.78 8.35 -18.30
C ALA A 30 10.25 7.98 -18.55
N GLN A 31 10.50 6.91 -19.31
CA GLN A 31 11.84 6.51 -19.73
C GLN A 31 12.49 7.55 -20.63
N ARG A 32 11.77 8.04 -21.64
CA ARG A 32 12.25 9.08 -22.56
C ARG A 32 12.60 10.39 -21.84
N LEU A 33 11.85 10.74 -20.79
CA LEU A 33 12.06 11.94 -19.98
C LEU A 33 13.06 11.77 -18.84
N GLY A 34 13.60 10.56 -18.64
CA GLY A 34 14.58 10.27 -17.61
C GLY A 34 13.99 10.11 -16.18
N TYR A 35 12.67 9.97 -16.06
CA TYR A 35 12.00 9.63 -14.79
C TYR A 35 12.05 8.14 -14.46
N ALA A 36 12.17 7.29 -15.47
CA ALA A 36 12.36 5.85 -15.34
C ALA A 36 13.59 5.42 -16.13
N GLU A 37 14.34 4.46 -15.59
CA GLU A 37 15.47 3.84 -16.26
C GLU A 37 15.00 2.84 -17.32
N ALA A 38 15.93 2.35 -18.17
CA ALA A 38 15.63 1.33 -19.18
C ALA A 38 15.11 0.04 -18.52
N GLU A 39 15.62 -0.32 -17.34
CA GLU A 39 15.12 -1.41 -16.50
C GLU A 39 14.42 -0.82 -15.26
N PRO A 40 13.11 -0.56 -15.33
CA PRO A 40 12.40 0.18 -14.30
C PRO A 40 11.82 -0.71 -13.18
N SER A 41 12.13 -2.00 -13.15
CA SER A 41 11.52 -2.98 -12.23
C SER A 41 11.68 -2.59 -10.77
N LEU A 42 12.82 -2.00 -10.39
CA LEU A 42 13.05 -1.56 -9.02
C LEU A 42 11.96 -0.59 -8.54
N ASP A 43 11.53 0.31 -9.42
CA ASP A 43 10.47 1.29 -9.17
C ASP A 43 9.09 0.66 -9.29
N ILE A 44 8.75 0.19 -10.51
CA ILE A 44 7.37 -0.16 -10.86
C ILE A 44 6.89 -1.48 -10.22
N ASP A 45 7.79 -2.33 -9.71
CA ASP A 45 7.47 -3.50 -8.91
C ASP A 45 7.45 -3.18 -7.39
N GLY A 46 7.75 -1.91 -7.01
CA GLY A 46 7.62 -1.40 -5.65
C GLY A 46 8.82 -1.64 -4.73
N HIS A 47 9.91 -2.21 -5.24
CA HIS A 47 11.07 -2.58 -4.41
C HIS A 47 11.79 -1.36 -3.83
N ASP A 48 11.98 -0.28 -4.60
CA ASP A 48 12.53 0.98 -4.09
C ASP A 48 11.68 1.54 -2.94
N ALA A 49 10.36 1.55 -3.12
CA ALA A 49 9.46 1.97 -2.05
C ALA A 49 9.55 1.06 -0.82
N ALA A 50 9.72 -0.27 -1.00
CA ALA A 50 9.88 -1.21 0.10
C ALA A 50 11.17 -0.96 0.90
N HIS A 51 12.28 -0.65 0.24
CA HIS A 51 13.53 -0.28 0.92
C HIS A 51 13.32 0.97 1.80
N LYS A 52 12.72 2.02 1.24
CA LYS A 52 12.48 3.29 1.96
C LYS A 52 11.52 3.13 3.13
N ILE A 53 10.42 2.39 2.94
CA ILE A 53 9.46 2.17 4.00
C ILE A 53 10.00 1.27 5.11
N GLY A 54 10.87 0.31 4.78
CA GLY A 54 11.59 -0.51 5.75
C GLY A 54 12.51 0.31 6.66
N ILE A 55 13.21 1.29 6.09
CA ILE A 55 14.04 2.25 6.85
C ILE A 55 13.15 3.08 7.78
N LEU A 56 12.07 3.67 7.25
CA LEU A 56 11.13 4.46 8.05
C LEU A 56 10.50 3.66 9.18
N ALA A 57 10.11 2.41 8.92
CA ALA A 57 9.55 1.51 9.92
C ALA A 57 10.57 1.19 11.02
N SER A 58 11.83 0.95 10.64
CA SER A 58 12.91 0.68 11.58
C SER A 58 13.18 1.87 12.49
N LEU A 59 13.19 3.09 11.93
CA LEU A 59 13.36 4.34 12.69
C LEU A 59 12.19 4.59 13.63
N ALA A 60 10.95 4.44 13.14
CA ALA A 60 9.75 4.77 13.91
C ALA A 60 9.47 3.78 15.07
N HIS A 61 9.84 2.50 14.90
CA HIS A 61 9.52 1.45 15.84
C HIS A 61 10.74 0.82 16.53
N GLY A 62 11.94 1.26 16.15
CA GLY A 62 13.17 0.96 16.87
C GLY A 62 13.64 -0.48 16.84
N PHE A 63 13.33 -1.21 15.79
CA PHE A 63 13.91 -2.51 15.50
C PHE A 63 14.16 -2.65 14.00
N TRP A 64 15.11 -3.50 13.63
CA TRP A 64 15.44 -3.70 12.22
C TRP A 64 14.33 -4.46 11.48
N VAL A 65 13.67 -3.79 10.54
CA VAL A 65 12.70 -4.40 9.63
C VAL A 65 13.46 -5.03 8.46
N ARG A 66 13.40 -6.33 8.35
CA ARG A 66 14.07 -7.07 7.27
C ARG A 66 13.31 -6.87 5.95
N PRO A 67 13.97 -6.52 4.84
CA PRO A 67 13.31 -6.29 3.56
C PRO A 67 12.44 -7.45 3.08
N GLU A 68 12.86 -8.69 3.35
CA GLU A 68 12.14 -9.91 2.95
C GLU A 68 10.81 -10.10 3.69
N THR A 69 10.61 -9.39 4.79
CA THR A 69 9.34 -9.43 5.56
C THR A 69 8.33 -8.40 5.07
N ILE A 70 8.73 -7.51 4.18
CA ILE A 70 7.87 -6.46 3.65
C ILE A 70 7.07 -7.00 2.47
N HIS A 71 5.75 -7.04 2.61
CA HIS A 71 4.90 -7.39 1.47
C HIS A 71 4.96 -6.29 0.42
N THR A 72 5.30 -6.65 -0.81
CA THR A 72 5.51 -5.69 -1.89
C THR A 72 4.71 -6.09 -3.13
N GLU A 73 3.90 -5.16 -3.62
CA GLU A 73 3.16 -5.26 -4.88
C GLU A 73 3.44 -3.99 -5.71
N GLY A 74 3.73 -4.17 -6.99
CA GLY A 74 3.98 -3.07 -7.93
C GLY A 74 2.73 -2.61 -8.67
N ILE A 75 2.91 -1.72 -9.64
CA ILE A 75 1.83 -1.07 -10.40
C ILE A 75 1.64 -1.61 -11.83
N ARG A 76 2.43 -2.61 -12.27
CA ARG A 76 2.39 -3.13 -13.65
C ARG A 76 1.03 -3.65 -14.10
N HIS A 77 0.26 -4.20 -13.18
CA HIS A 77 -1.04 -4.81 -13.46
C HIS A 77 -2.21 -3.84 -13.49
N LEU A 78 -1.94 -2.57 -13.19
CA LEU A 78 -2.96 -1.53 -13.22
C LEU A 78 -3.29 -1.13 -14.64
N SER A 79 -4.58 -1.01 -14.94
CA SER A 79 -5.10 -0.56 -16.22
C SER A 79 -5.73 0.83 -16.11
N LYS A 80 -5.90 1.47 -17.26
CA LYS A 80 -6.69 2.69 -17.37
C LYS A 80 -8.08 2.54 -16.76
N LEU A 81 -8.71 1.36 -16.92
CA LEU A 81 -10.02 1.08 -16.34
C LEU A 81 -10.01 1.14 -14.82
N ASP A 82 -8.98 0.59 -14.16
CA ASP A 82 -8.86 0.66 -12.70
C ASP A 82 -8.78 2.11 -12.22
N ILE A 83 -8.02 2.96 -12.91
CA ILE A 83 -7.91 4.38 -12.61
C ILE A 83 -9.25 5.10 -12.77
N GLN A 84 -9.97 4.83 -13.87
CA GLN A 84 -11.27 5.45 -14.15
C GLN A 84 -12.32 5.05 -13.10
N PHE A 85 -12.44 3.76 -12.78
CA PHE A 85 -13.41 3.30 -11.79
C PHE A 85 -13.07 3.71 -10.37
N ALA A 86 -11.78 3.74 -10.01
CA ALA A 86 -11.38 4.33 -8.73
C ALA A 86 -11.84 5.80 -8.64
N GLY A 87 -11.66 6.58 -9.71
CA GLY A 87 -12.13 7.96 -9.78
C GLY A 87 -13.64 8.10 -9.61
N GLN A 88 -14.44 7.29 -10.29
CA GLN A 88 -15.91 7.26 -10.17
C GLN A 88 -16.38 6.90 -8.76
N LEU A 89 -15.64 6.04 -8.08
CA LEU A 89 -15.91 5.61 -6.70
C LEU A 89 -15.42 6.62 -5.64
N GLY A 90 -14.81 7.74 -6.06
CA GLY A 90 -14.30 8.77 -5.14
C GLY A 90 -12.90 8.52 -4.60
N TYR A 91 -12.12 7.70 -5.29
CA TYR A 91 -10.75 7.33 -4.89
C TYR A 91 -9.71 7.72 -5.94
N THR A 92 -8.48 7.79 -5.48
CA THR A 92 -7.28 7.90 -6.32
C THR A 92 -6.37 6.72 -6.01
N ILE A 93 -5.86 6.04 -7.04
CA ILE A 93 -4.89 4.96 -6.85
C ILE A 93 -3.50 5.58 -6.63
N LYS A 94 -2.82 5.17 -5.57
CA LYS A 94 -1.44 5.52 -5.24
C LYS A 94 -0.65 4.27 -4.86
N LEU A 95 0.64 4.22 -5.18
CA LEU A 95 1.54 3.23 -4.59
C LEU A 95 1.91 3.72 -3.20
N LEU A 96 1.40 3.04 -2.18
CA LEU A 96 1.62 3.42 -0.78
C LEU A 96 2.57 2.46 -0.08
N GLY A 97 3.50 3.02 0.67
CA GLY A 97 4.16 2.33 1.77
C GLY A 97 3.37 2.56 3.05
N ILE A 98 2.99 1.48 3.73
CA ILE A 98 2.16 1.51 4.95
C ILE A 98 2.94 0.93 6.11
N ILE A 99 2.97 1.68 7.23
CA ILE A 99 3.45 1.18 8.53
C ILE A 99 2.32 1.41 9.53
N GLN A 100 1.80 0.34 10.10
CA GLN A 100 0.66 0.41 11.01
C GLN A 100 0.84 -0.55 12.18
N LEU A 101 0.46 -0.10 13.37
CA LEU A 101 0.39 -0.99 14.53
C LEU A 101 -0.72 -2.02 14.33
N VAL A 102 -0.41 -3.26 14.59
CA VAL A 102 -1.38 -4.36 14.51
C VAL A 102 -1.61 -4.89 15.91
N ALA A 103 -2.88 -4.90 16.31
CA ALA A 103 -3.26 -5.52 17.57
C ALA A 103 -2.83 -7.01 17.55
N SER A 104 -2.10 -7.45 18.56
CA SER A 104 -1.76 -8.86 18.69
C SER A 104 -3.05 -9.67 18.78
N PRO A 105 -3.26 -10.71 17.96
CA PRO A 105 -4.36 -11.62 18.20
C PRO A 105 -4.18 -12.20 19.60
N ALA A 106 -5.20 -12.05 20.44
CA ALA A 106 -5.18 -12.65 21.78
C ALA A 106 -4.81 -14.15 21.62
N PRO A 107 -3.87 -14.68 22.41
CA PRO A 107 -3.45 -16.06 22.27
C PRO A 107 -4.68 -16.97 22.42
N ALA A 108 -4.97 -17.79 21.41
CA ALA A 108 -6.10 -18.71 21.37
C ALA A 108 -6.07 -19.81 22.46
N ALA A 109 -5.14 -19.73 23.41
CA ALA A 109 -4.88 -20.74 24.43
C ALA A 109 -5.03 -20.25 25.89
N ALA A 110 -5.76 -19.17 26.16
CA ALA A 110 -6.02 -18.74 27.55
C ALA A 110 -7.43 -19.12 28.05
N LYS A 111 -7.97 -20.27 27.63
CA LYS A 111 -9.07 -20.93 28.35
C LYS A 111 -8.45 -21.97 29.33
N LYS A 112 -7.97 -21.53 30.48
CA LYS A 112 -7.84 -22.20 31.76
C LYS A 112 -6.62 -21.65 32.53
N ALA A 113 -6.76 -20.49 33.13
CA ALA A 113 -6.05 -20.13 34.35
C ALA A 113 -6.88 -19.07 35.09
N LYS A 114 -7.84 -19.53 35.88
CA LYS A 114 -8.41 -18.77 36.99
C LYS A 114 -7.33 -18.70 38.04
N ASN A 115 -6.90 -17.52 38.42
CA ASN A 115 -6.01 -17.10 39.47
C ASN A 115 -4.59 -16.69 39.05
N SER A 116 -4.48 -15.49 38.48
CA SER A 116 -3.36 -14.61 38.80
C SER A 116 -3.81 -13.16 38.66
N LYS A 117 -3.91 -12.48 39.81
CA LYS A 117 -4.05 -11.03 39.91
C LYS A 117 -2.70 -10.38 39.54
N LYS A 118 -2.34 -10.37 38.29
CA LYS A 118 -1.34 -9.49 37.74
C LYS A 118 -1.90 -8.96 36.43
N ALA A 119 -2.21 -7.65 36.39
CA ALA A 119 -2.42 -6.96 35.15
C ALA A 119 -1.23 -7.26 34.22
N PRO A 120 -1.45 -7.50 32.92
CA PRO A 120 -0.33 -7.63 32.01
C PRO A 120 0.45 -6.32 32.06
N ALA A 121 1.73 -6.43 32.41
CA ALA A 121 2.65 -5.32 32.26
C ALA A 121 2.64 -4.88 30.79
N ASP A 122 2.61 -3.60 30.55
CA ASP A 122 2.83 -2.93 29.26
C ASP A 122 4.04 -3.57 28.57
N GLY A 123 3.82 -4.38 27.54
CA GLY A 123 4.91 -5.08 26.87
C GLY A 123 4.55 -6.31 26.05
N GLN A 124 3.28 -6.59 25.78
CA GLN A 124 2.99 -7.59 24.75
C GLN A 124 3.28 -6.96 23.38
N ALA A 125 4.34 -7.48 22.72
CA ALA A 125 4.84 -7.06 21.44
C ALA A 125 3.69 -6.96 20.41
N SER A 126 3.13 -5.76 20.27
CA SER A 126 2.29 -5.40 19.16
C SER A 126 3.15 -5.53 17.91
N GLY A 127 2.74 -6.34 16.95
CA GLY A 127 3.38 -6.40 15.65
C GLY A 127 3.09 -5.11 14.88
N ILE A 128 3.89 -4.83 13.87
CA ILE A 128 3.58 -3.79 12.90
C ILE A 128 3.32 -4.44 11.55
N GLN A 129 2.39 -3.89 10.79
CA GLN A 129 2.31 -4.11 9.36
C GLN A 129 3.35 -3.21 8.70
N VAL A 130 4.13 -3.77 7.78
CA VAL A 130 4.97 -3.01 6.85
C VAL A 130 4.72 -3.56 5.46
N SER A 131 4.21 -2.73 4.56
CA SER A 131 3.79 -3.19 3.23
C SER A 131 3.91 -2.08 2.20
N VAL A 132 4.11 -2.47 0.93
CA VAL A 132 4.03 -1.58 -0.23
C VAL A 132 3.06 -2.19 -1.23
N TYR A 133 2.06 -1.44 -1.64
CA TYR A 133 1.09 -1.87 -2.64
C TYR A 133 0.32 -0.69 -3.24
N PRO A 134 -0.22 -0.84 -4.46
CA PRO A 134 -1.18 0.11 -4.98
C PRO A 134 -2.48 0.04 -4.17
N ALA A 135 -2.95 1.20 -3.72
CA ALA A 135 -4.13 1.32 -2.88
C ALA A 135 -5.07 2.42 -3.37
N LEU A 136 -6.36 2.25 -3.10
CA LEU A 136 -7.37 3.29 -3.26
C LEU A 136 -7.32 4.22 -2.06
N VAL A 137 -6.98 5.49 -2.31
CA VAL A 137 -6.94 6.57 -1.33
C VAL A 137 -8.17 7.44 -1.52
N PRO A 138 -8.97 7.73 -0.50
CA PRO A 138 -10.11 8.65 -0.62
C PRO A 138 -9.67 10.01 -1.20
N ASN A 139 -10.43 10.57 -2.13
CA ASN A 139 -10.09 11.85 -2.75
C ASN A 139 -10.08 13.02 -1.75
N THR A 140 -10.68 12.83 -0.58
CA THR A 140 -10.65 13.79 0.54
C THR A 140 -9.33 13.77 1.32
N HIS A 141 -8.56 12.70 1.23
CA HIS A 141 -7.29 12.57 1.95
C HIS A 141 -6.16 13.29 1.22
N VAL A 142 -5.28 13.96 1.95
CA VAL A 142 -4.18 14.78 1.41
C VAL A 142 -3.25 14.02 0.47
N LEU A 143 -2.99 12.73 0.70
CA LEU A 143 -2.14 11.91 -0.16
C LEU A 143 -2.73 11.70 -1.56
N ALA A 144 -4.05 11.79 -1.74
CA ALA A 144 -4.69 11.68 -3.05
C ALA A 144 -4.30 12.83 -3.99
N SER A 145 -3.95 14.00 -3.43
CA SER A 145 -3.56 15.20 -4.17
C SER A 145 -2.06 15.30 -4.47
N VAL A 146 -1.24 14.40 -3.95
CA VAL A 146 0.20 14.35 -4.23
C VAL A 146 0.43 13.81 -5.64
N ASN A 147 0.78 14.67 -6.58
CA ASN A 147 0.85 14.35 -8.00
C ASN A 147 2.29 14.44 -8.56
N HIS A 148 2.47 13.92 -9.78
CA HIS A 148 3.73 13.91 -10.51
C HIS A 148 4.86 13.21 -9.74
N ALA A 149 6.09 13.72 -9.82
CA ALA A 149 7.26 13.14 -9.16
C ALA A 149 7.41 13.56 -7.68
N PHE A 150 6.35 14.13 -7.07
CA PHE A 150 6.39 14.50 -5.66
C PHE A 150 6.18 13.29 -4.75
N ASN A 151 6.87 13.33 -3.63
CA ASN A 151 6.74 12.37 -2.54
C ASN A 151 6.01 13.03 -1.36
N ALA A 152 5.38 12.20 -0.53
CA ALA A 152 4.79 12.65 0.72
C ALA A 152 4.77 11.50 1.74
N VAL A 153 4.96 11.83 2.99
CA VAL A 153 4.84 10.90 4.12
C VAL A 153 3.90 11.51 5.15
N ALA A 154 2.74 10.91 5.32
CA ALA A 154 1.79 11.24 6.36
C ALA A 154 2.08 10.39 7.60
N VAL A 155 2.19 11.04 8.75
CA VAL A 155 2.47 10.39 10.04
C VAL A 155 1.40 10.81 11.02
N ARG A 156 0.73 9.84 11.63
CA ARG A 156 -0.17 10.05 12.77
C ARG A 156 0.54 9.69 14.06
N GLY A 157 0.84 10.69 14.87
CA GLY A 157 1.39 10.52 16.22
C GLY A 157 0.29 10.59 17.27
N ASP A 158 0.52 9.92 18.39
CA ASP A 158 -0.42 9.89 19.52
C ASP A 158 -0.59 11.25 20.19
N THR A 159 0.48 12.04 20.25
CA THR A 159 0.50 13.34 20.91
C THR A 159 0.39 14.50 19.92
N VAL A 160 1.13 14.43 18.79
CA VAL A 160 1.20 15.54 17.82
C VAL A 160 0.03 15.50 16.81
N GLY A 161 -0.64 14.36 16.69
CA GLY A 161 -1.68 14.15 15.67
C GLY A 161 -1.11 13.96 14.27
N ASP A 162 -1.80 14.46 13.25
CA ASP A 162 -1.43 14.27 11.87
C ASP A 162 -0.37 15.26 11.41
N THR A 163 0.70 14.76 10.82
CA THR A 163 1.77 15.54 10.20
C THR A 163 2.01 15.06 8.78
N LEU A 164 2.42 15.96 7.90
CA LEU A 164 2.72 15.67 6.50
C LEU A 164 4.08 16.22 6.13
N PHE A 165 4.94 15.37 5.62
CA PHE A 165 6.18 15.76 4.94
C PHE A 165 5.95 15.66 3.44
N TYR A 166 6.16 16.75 2.71
CA TYR A 166 5.91 16.83 1.28
C TYR A 166 7.05 17.51 0.56
N GLY A 167 7.50 16.95 -0.56
CA GLY A 167 8.56 17.54 -1.36
C GLY A 167 9.03 16.63 -2.50
N ARG A 168 10.12 17.03 -3.14
CA ARG A 168 10.80 16.20 -4.13
C ARG A 168 11.68 15.18 -3.40
N GLY A 169 11.49 13.89 -3.71
CA GLY A 169 12.27 12.80 -3.11
C GLY A 169 13.55 12.48 -3.88
N ALA A 170 13.65 12.92 -5.14
CA ALA A 170 14.79 12.67 -6.02
C ALA A 170 15.03 13.86 -6.95
N GLY A 171 16.17 13.88 -7.61
CA GLY A 171 16.63 14.92 -8.51
C GLY A 171 17.99 15.46 -8.08
N GLN A 172 18.71 16.12 -9.00
CA GLN A 172 20.06 16.62 -8.78
C GLN A 172 20.14 17.53 -7.53
N ASP A 173 19.35 18.60 -7.49
CA ASP A 173 19.41 19.59 -6.42
C ASP A 173 18.87 19.07 -5.08
N PRO A 174 17.70 18.37 -5.01
CA PRO A 174 17.26 17.77 -3.76
C PRO A 174 18.25 16.77 -3.16
N THR A 175 18.88 15.93 -3.99
CA THR A 175 19.89 14.98 -3.53
C THR A 175 21.16 15.68 -3.05
N ALA A 176 21.65 16.65 -3.80
CA ALA A 176 22.82 17.45 -3.39
C ALA A 176 22.57 18.20 -2.08
N SER A 177 21.38 18.79 -1.91
CA SER A 177 20.98 19.47 -0.67
C SER A 177 20.98 18.52 0.53
N SER A 178 20.46 17.30 0.37
CA SER A 178 20.45 16.30 1.44
C SER A 178 21.87 15.85 1.82
N VAL A 179 22.73 15.58 0.84
CA VAL A 179 24.14 15.20 1.09
C VAL A 179 24.89 16.31 1.81
N LEU A 180 24.71 17.56 1.38
CA LEU A 180 25.37 18.71 2.03
C LEU A 180 24.86 18.92 3.46
N GLY A 181 23.55 18.72 3.70
CA GLY A 181 22.95 18.77 5.04
C GLY A 181 23.57 17.73 5.97
N ASP A 182 23.65 16.48 5.53
CA ASP A 182 24.24 15.38 6.30
C ASP A 182 25.73 15.62 6.59
N LEU A 183 26.50 16.14 5.61
CA LEU A 183 27.89 16.49 5.80
C LEU A 183 28.06 17.61 6.82
N ALA A 184 27.23 18.64 6.78
CA ALA A 184 27.25 19.73 7.75
C ALA A 184 26.96 19.26 9.16
N ASP A 185 25.93 18.39 9.31
CA ASP A 185 25.56 17.79 10.59
C ASP A 185 26.70 16.91 11.14
N ALA A 186 27.28 16.05 10.31
CA ALA A 186 28.44 15.24 10.71
C ALA A 186 29.64 16.09 11.15
N ALA A 187 29.93 17.17 10.43
CA ALA A 187 31.03 18.09 10.78
C ALA A 187 30.76 18.79 12.12
N LEU A 188 29.53 19.20 12.38
CA LEU A 188 29.13 19.81 13.67
C LEU A 188 29.26 18.81 14.81
N ASP A 189 28.87 17.56 14.61
CA ASP A 189 28.96 16.51 15.60
C ASP A 189 30.42 16.18 15.94
N LEU A 190 31.28 16.03 14.93
CA LEU A 190 32.70 15.82 15.12
C LEU A 190 33.36 16.98 15.89
N ARG A 191 33.04 18.23 15.53
CA ARG A 191 33.55 19.43 16.20
C ARG A 191 33.10 19.51 17.65
N ALA A 192 31.89 19.11 17.97
CA ALA A 192 31.33 19.13 19.31
C ALA A 192 31.72 17.91 20.16
N GLY A 193 32.40 16.93 19.58
CA GLY A 193 32.69 15.65 20.24
C GLY A 193 31.45 14.84 20.56
N ASN A 194 30.35 15.11 19.85
CA ASN A 194 29.06 14.49 20.07
C ASN A 194 28.80 13.42 19.03
N HIS A 195 28.93 12.14 19.42
CA HIS A 195 28.75 10.99 18.53
C HIS A 195 27.30 10.48 18.48
N HIS A 196 26.36 11.11 19.19
CA HIS A 196 25.01 10.60 19.40
C HIS A 196 23.91 11.67 19.31
N ARG A 197 24.16 12.81 18.65
CA ARG A 197 23.16 13.87 18.52
C ARG A 197 21.90 13.40 17.76
N VAL A 198 22.11 12.63 16.70
CA VAL A 198 21.06 11.87 16.03
C VAL A 198 21.43 10.41 16.20
N PRO A 199 20.80 9.68 17.12
CA PRO A 199 21.14 8.28 17.29
C PRO A 199 20.84 7.54 15.98
N PRO A 200 21.86 6.91 15.35
CA PRO A 200 21.60 5.96 14.31
C PRO A 200 20.79 4.86 14.95
N PHE A 201 19.78 4.36 14.31
CA PHE A 201 18.99 3.21 14.76
C PHE A 201 19.29 2.83 16.21
N VAL A 202 18.64 3.47 17.17
CA VAL A 202 18.77 3.02 18.55
C VAL A 202 18.32 1.58 18.50
N THR A 203 19.27 0.68 18.72
CA THR A 203 18.97 -0.74 18.85
C THR A 203 18.03 -0.87 20.03
N HIS A 204 16.79 -0.79 19.76
CA HIS A 204 15.77 -1.16 20.70
C HIS A 204 15.94 -2.66 20.88
N ASN A 205 15.59 -3.16 21.98
CA ASN A 205 15.69 -4.53 22.51
C ASN A 205 15.44 -5.68 21.52
N GLY A 206 15.41 -5.44 20.20
CA GLY A 206 15.25 -6.43 19.13
C GLY A 206 13.88 -7.15 19.12
N GLN A 207 12.91 -6.67 19.86
CA GLN A 207 11.64 -7.37 20.12
C GLN A 207 10.47 -6.95 19.22
N GLY A 208 10.72 -6.29 18.10
CA GLY A 208 9.68 -5.98 17.13
C GLY A 208 9.37 -7.13 16.16
N ARG A 209 8.15 -7.22 15.67
CA ARG A 209 7.73 -8.21 14.70
C ARG A 209 6.89 -7.56 13.58
N VAL A 210 7.21 -7.90 12.33
CA VAL A 210 6.34 -7.58 11.19
C VAL A 210 5.23 -8.63 11.11
N ALA A 211 3.99 -8.17 11.11
CA ALA A 211 2.82 -9.02 10.96
C ALA A 211 2.61 -9.39 9.48
N PRO A 212 2.22 -10.63 9.19
CA PRO A 212 1.90 -11.00 7.81
C PRO A 212 0.66 -10.25 7.31
N LEU A 213 0.71 -9.75 6.08
CA LEU A 213 -0.39 -9.01 5.46
C LEU A 213 -1.69 -9.81 5.43
N ASP A 214 -1.63 -11.13 5.35
CA ASP A 214 -2.78 -12.02 5.32
C ASP A 214 -3.72 -11.88 6.53
N ALA A 215 -3.20 -11.43 7.67
CA ALA A 215 -3.98 -11.17 8.89
C ALA A 215 -4.67 -9.79 8.89
N ILE A 216 -4.26 -8.89 8.02
CA ILE A 216 -4.79 -7.53 7.97
C ILE A 216 -6.17 -7.52 7.31
N ALA A 217 -7.10 -6.80 7.91
CA ALA A 217 -8.43 -6.58 7.37
C ALA A 217 -8.49 -5.22 6.66
N SER A 218 -9.01 -5.21 5.45
CA SER A 218 -9.23 -4.01 4.64
C SER A 218 -10.53 -4.16 3.86
N ARG A 219 -11.05 -3.07 3.32
CA ARG A 219 -12.00 -3.08 2.21
C ARG A 219 -11.22 -3.31 0.92
N PHE A 220 -11.90 -3.86 -0.11
CA PHE A 220 -11.22 -4.16 -1.37
C PHE A 220 -12.02 -3.67 -2.57
N TYR A 221 -11.30 -3.18 -3.55
CA TYR A 221 -11.72 -3.04 -4.93
C TYR A 221 -11.31 -4.31 -5.67
N VAL A 222 -12.21 -4.86 -6.45
CA VAL A 222 -11.93 -6.03 -7.29
C VAL A 222 -12.47 -5.78 -8.69
N ARG A 223 -11.64 -5.97 -9.72
CA ARG A 223 -12.06 -6.00 -11.11
C ARG A 223 -11.98 -7.42 -11.64
N LEU A 224 -13.07 -7.83 -12.29
CA LEU A 224 -13.23 -9.13 -12.95
C LEU A 224 -13.63 -8.89 -14.40
N ASP A 225 -13.00 -9.58 -15.33
CA ASP A 225 -13.47 -9.65 -16.70
C ASP A 225 -14.27 -10.94 -16.86
N VAL A 226 -15.56 -10.82 -17.14
CA VAL A 226 -16.49 -11.96 -17.11
C VAL A 226 -17.29 -12.06 -18.40
N SER A 227 -17.78 -13.28 -18.70
CA SER A 227 -18.74 -13.45 -19.81
C SER A 227 -20.01 -12.68 -19.53
N ASP A 228 -20.54 -11.96 -20.53
CA ASP A 228 -21.81 -11.24 -20.43
C ASP A 228 -22.98 -12.21 -20.63
N ARG A 229 -23.36 -12.90 -19.56
CA ARG A 229 -24.45 -13.91 -19.58
C ARG A 229 -25.22 -13.90 -18.27
N PRO A 230 -26.54 -14.16 -18.29
CA PRO A 230 -27.33 -14.32 -17.07
C PRO A 230 -26.74 -15.36 -16.14
N GLY A 231 -26.78 -15.07 -14.82
CA GLY A 231 -26.31 -15.97 -13.76
C GLY A 231 -24.82 -15.91 -13.45
N VAL A 232 -24.00 -15.16 -14.20
CA VAL A 232 -22.56 -14.99 -13.91
C VAL A 232 -22.36 -14.34 -12.55
N PHE A 233 -23.03 -13.23 -12.31
CA PHE A 233 -22.95 -12.52 -11.03
C PHE A 233 -23.40 -13.40 -9.85
N ALA A 234 -24.47 -14.20 -10.00
CA ALA A 234 -24.91 -15.09 -8.94
C ALA A 234 -23.86 -16.12 -8.52
N ARG A 235 -23.06 -16.63 -9.47
CA ARG A 235 -21.95 -17.55 -9.17
C ARG A 235 -20.84 -16.84 -8.38
N ILE A 236 -20.47 -15.63 -8.77
CA ILE A 236 -19.45 -14.82 -8.08
C ILE A 236 -19.94 -14.50 -6.65
N ALA A 237 -21.16 -13.98 -6.52
CA ALA A 237 -21.76 -13.65 -5.23
C ALA A 237 -21.86 -14.87 -4.30
N THR A 238 -22.14 -16.07 -4.84
CA THR A 238 -22.18 -17.31 -4.06
C THR A 238 -20.80 -17.64 -3.46
N VAL A 239 -19.71 -17.44 -4.19
CA VAL A 239 -18.35 -17.68 -3.68
C VAL A 239 -18.03 -16.69 -2.56
N LEU A 240 -18.32 -15.40 -2.75
CA LEU A 240 -18.11 -14.36 -1.74
C LEU A 240 -18.95 -14.60 -0.49
N ALA A 241 -20.22 -14.97 -0.65
CA ALA A 241 -21.10 -15.28 0.46
C ALA A 241 -20.60 -16.47 1.30
N ARG A 242 -20.11 -17.54 0.66
CA ARG A 242 -19.49 -18.69 1.36
C ARG A 242 -18.23 -18.28 2.14
N ALA A 243 -17.49 -17.30 1.62
CA ALA A 243 -16.34 -16.73 2.31
C ALA A 243 -16.73 -15.68 3.38
N LYS A 244 -18.03 -15.38 3.55
CA LYS A 244 -18.59 -14.35 4.44
C LYS A 244 -18.04 -12.94 4.12
N ILE A 245 -17.86 -12.65 2.84
CA ILE A 245 -17.40 -11.36 2.32
C ILE A 245 -18.61 -10.63 1.75
N GLY A 246 -18.95 -9.47 2.31
CA GLY A 246 -20.01 -8.60 1.81
C GLY A 246 -19.57 -7.81 0.58
N ILE A 247 -20.53 -7.37 -0.20
CA ILE A 247 -20.35 -6.51 -1.36
C ILE A 247 -21.08 -5.20 -1.07
N SER A 248 -20.33 -4.09 -1.01
CA SER A 248 -20.91 -2.77 -0.76
C SER A 248 -21.30 -2.03 -2.04
N SER A 249 -20.68 -2.36 -3.18
CA SER A 249 -21.01 -1.74 -4.47
C SER A 249 -20.62 -2.64 -5.63
N ILE A 250 -21.36 -2.50 -6.73
CA ILE A 250 -21.12 -3.19 -8.00
C ILE A 250 -21.27 -2.18 -9.12
N ILE A 251 -20.30 -2.18 -10.03
CA ILE A 251 -20.38 -1.39 -11.26
C ILE A 251 -20.14 -2.33 -12.44
N GLN A 252 -21.04 -2.30 -13.38
CA GLN A 252 -20.87 -2.88 -14.72
C GLN A 252 -21.07 -1.75 -15.72
N PRO A 253 -20.06 -1.41 -16.57
CA PRO A 253 -20.23 -0.37 -17.58
C PRO A 253 -21.31 -0.74 -18.59
N GLU A 254 -22.11 0.24 -18.98
CA GLU A 254 -23.05 0.10 -20.09
C GLU A 254 -22.34 0.18 -21.44
N GLY A 255 -22.96 -0.38 -22.48
CA GLY A 255 -22.48 -0.21 -23.86
C GLY A 255 -21.30 -1.10 -24.27
N HIS A 256 -20.95 -2.11 -23.49
CA HIS A 256 -19.96 -3.10 -23.91
C HIS A 256 -20.55 -3.98 -25.01
N THR A 257 -19.96 -3.90 -26.21
CA THR A 257 -20.31 -4.75 -27.35
C THR A 257 -19.33 -5.92 -27.42
N GLY A 258 -19.45 -6.90 -26.57
CA GLY A 258 -18.54 -8.04 -26.57
C GLY A 258 -19.01 -9.18 -25.69
N GLU A 259 -18.38 -10.36 -25.87
CA GLU A 259 -18.68 -11.52 -25.03
C GLU A 259 -18.13 -11.40 -23.59
N THR A 260 -17.28 -10.40 -23.36
CA THR A 260 -16.59 -10.19 -22.07
C THR A 260 -16.80 -8.76 -21.60
N VAL A 261 -17.23 -8.60 -20.35
CA VAL A 261 -17.45 -7.29 -19.70
C VAL A 261 -16.68 -7.19 -18.40
N PRO A 262 -16.11 -6.02 -18.08
CA PRO A 262 -15.53 -5.78 -16.75
C PRO A 262 -16.65 -5.61 -15.72
N VAL A 263 -16.50 -6.26 -14.58
CA VAL A 263 -17.35 -6.07 -13.40
C VAL A 263 -16.47 -5.62 -12.25
N ILE A 264 -16.82 -4.50 -11.66
CA ILE A 264 -16.13 -3.92 -10.53
C ILE A 264 -16.93 -4.17 -9.26
N LEU A 265 -16.28 -4.70 -8.25
CA LEU A 265 -16.86 -4.96 -6.94
C LEU A 265 -16.13 -4.17 -5.88
N MET A 266 -16.86 -3.48 -5.01
CA MET A 266 -16.34 -3.01 -3.74
C MET A 266 -16.74 -4.00 -2.66
N LEU A 267 -15.76 -4.58 -1.99
CA LEU A 267 -15.98 -5.56 -0.93
C LEU A 267 -15.86 -4.90 0.44
N ASP A 268 -16.67 -5.37 1.36
CA ASP A 268 -16.60 -4.98 2.76
C ASP A 268 -15.29 -5.45 3.41
N ALA A 269 -15.02 -4.93 4.61
CA ALA A 269 -13.82 -5.26 5.34
C ALA A 269 -13.72 -6.77 5.61
N ALA A 270 -12.63 -7.35 5.13
CA ALA A 270 -12.33 -8.77 5.31
C ALA A 270 -10.80 -8.97 5.41
N SER A 271 -10.36 -10.12 5.94
CA SER A 271 -8.93 -10.41 5.95
C SER A 271 -8.39 -10.61 4.54
N ASN A 272 -7.18 -10.14 4.29
CA ASN A 272 -6.50 -10.29 3.00
C ASN A 272 -6.48 -11.78 2.56
N GLN A 273 -6.25 -12.70 3.50
CA GLN A 273 -6.27 -14.14 3.24
C GLN A 273 -7.64 -14.63 2.73
N SER A 274 -8.73 -14.19 3.35
CA SER A 274 -10.09 -14.61 2.96
C SER A 274 -10.43 -14.14 1.56
N VAL A 275 -10.10 -12.88 1.24
CA VAL A 275 -10.36 -12.31 -0.09
C VAL A 275 -9.50 -13.01 -1.16
N ARG A 276 -8.21 -13.21 -0.93
CA ARG A 276 -7.33 -13.94 -1.86
C ARG A 276 -7.83 -15.35 -2.16
N LYS A 277 -8.28 -16.09 -1.13
CA LYS A 277 -8.86 -17.44 -1.31
C LYS A 277 -10.14 -17.41 -2.13
N ALA A 278 -11.02 -16.44 -1.85
CA ALA A 278 -12.26 -16.27 -2.62
C ALA A 278 -11.97 -15.93 -4.08
N LEU A 279 -11.06 -14.98 -4.34
CA LEU A 279 -10.67 -14.57 -5.69
C LEU A 279 -9.96 -15.70 -6.45
N ALA A 280 -9.14 -16.50 -5.79
CA ALA A 280 -8.55 -17.69 -6.42
C ALA A 280 -9.62 -18.72 -6.84
N THR A 281 -10.72 -18.82 -6.09
CA THR A 281 -11.86 -19.67 -6.46
C THR A 281 -12.65 -19.04 -7.62
N ILE A 282 -12.91 -17.73 -7.56
CA ILE A 282 -13.62 -16.98 -8.61
C ILE A 282 -12.83 -17.04 -9.93
N GLY A 283 -11.52 -16.84 -9.92
CA GLY A 283 -10.68 -16.90 -11.11
C GLY A 283 -10.67 -18.25 -11.83
N ARG A 284 -11.07 -19.34 -11.14
CA ARG A 284 -11.22 -20.67 -11.76
C ARG A 284 -12.62 -20.91 -12.37
N LEU A 285 -13.55 -19.99 -12.19
CA LEU A 285 -14.87 -20.13 -12.80
C LEU A 285 -14.76 -19.95 -14.33
N PRO A 286 -15.38 -20.80 -15.15
CA PRO A 286 -15.31 -20.69 -16.63
C PRO A 286 -15.85 -19.36 -17.17
N VAL A 287 -16.63 -18.67 -16.37
CA VAL A 287 -17.23 -17.37 -16.70
C VAL A 287 -16.25 -16.20 -16.49
N VAL A 288 -15.17 -16.39 -15.78
CA VAL A 288 -14.11 -15.39 -15.56
C VAL A 288 -13.04 -15.58 -16.63
N LYS A 289 -12.68 -14.51 -17.31
CA LYS A 289 -11.84 -14.53 -18.54
C LYS A 289 -10.41 -14.09 -18.31
N SER A 290 -10.13 -13.41 -17.21
CA SER A 290 -8.81 -12.95 -16.84
C SER A 290 -8.56 -13.14 -15.33
N ASN A 291 -7.32 -13.00 -14.91
CA ASN A 291 -7.01 -13.01 -13.47
C ASN A 291 -7.70 -11.84 -12.78
N PRO A 292 -8.36 -12.07 -11.64
CA PRO A 292 -8.94 -10.99 -10.84
C PRO A 292 -7.88 -9.95 -10.44
N VAL A 293 -8.18 -8.66 -10.62
CA VAL A 293 -7.39 -7.56 -10.08
C VAL A 293 -7.96 -7.17 -8.74
N MET A 294 -7.11 -7.05 -7.72
CA MET A 294 -7.51 -6.72 -6.36
C MET A 294 -6.66 -5.56 -5.85
N LEU A 295 -7.29 -4.51 -5.37
CA LEU A 295 -6.63 -3.38 -4.70
C LEU A 295 -7.25 -3.18 -3.32
N ARG A 296 -6.45 -2.73 -2.36
CA ARG A 296 -6.92 -2.39 -1.02
C ARG A 296 -7.44 -0.97 -0.99
N VAL A 297 -8.45 -0.73 -0.17
CA VAL A 297 -8.93 0.62 0.16
C VAL A 297 -8.31 1.00 1.49
N GLU A 298 -7.48 2.03 1.47
CA GLU A 298 -6.88 2.54 2.69
C GLU A 298 -7.76 3.63 3.31
N ASN A 299 -8.19 3.37 4.54
CA ASN A 299 -8.78 4.41 5.39
C ASN A 299 -7.65 4.96 6.25
N LEU A 300 -7.19 6.16 5.91
CA LEU A 300 -6.04 6.80 6.52
C LEU A 300 -6.43 7.80 7.62
N ASP A 301 -7.73 7.81 7.97
CA ASP A 301 -8.32 8.66 9.03
C ASP A 301 -8.09 8.08 10.43
#